data_a32f34246346d0e7d0e8a21cfe0c1c2f
#
_entry.id   a32f34246346d0e7d0e8a21cfe0c1c2f
#
_cell.length_a   1.000
_cell.length_b   1.000
_cell.length_c   1.000
_cell.angle_alpha   90.00
_cell.angle_beta   90.00
_cell.angle_gamma   90.00
#
_symmetry.space_group_name_H-M   'P 1'
#
loop_
_entity.id
_entity.type
_entity.pdbx_description
1 polymer ?
#
loop_
_entity_poly.entity_id
_entity_poly.type
_entity_poly.pdbx_seq_one_letter_code
_entity_poly.pdbx_strand_id
1 'polypeptide(L)'
;LYENQEIPVPASDVDYVFLTHAHIDHSGMLPLLYNQGFKGSVYTTEATQQLCQIMLLDSAHIQEFEAEWKNRKGKRAGIPPIVPIYTTEDAVGILQYFVPCRYEEKIQVCDGIEIRFVDAGHLLGSASIEVWVTEQGVTKKLVFSGDIGNTNQPIIKDPQYIREADYVIMESTYGDRSHGPRPDYIRELTAIIQRTFDRGGNVVIPSFAVGRTQEMLYFIRQIKAEGLVKNHDNFEVYVDSPLAVEATNVFNRNVPGYYDDDAMALIRQGINPISFPGLKTAVTSDDSIAINVSTTPKVIISASGMCDAGRIRHHLKHNLWRPECTILFVGYQSVGTLGRNLVEGATEVKLFGETIEVQAEITSLAGISGHADCEGLMKWIGAFEKKPDRVFVVHGEDTVTDVFAARIKDELGIDAVAPYTGAEYDLLTNECIQAPEPVRVTPKKAMQRK
;
A
#
# COMPACT_ATOMS: atom_id res chain seq x y z
N LEU A 1 -9.62 12.36 -7.63
CA LEU A 1 -8.54 11.60 -8.27
C LEU A 1 -7.75 12.56 -9.14
N TYR A 2 -6.48 12.75 -8.80
CA TYR A 2 -5.55 13.58 -9.53
C TYR A 2 -4.97 12.73 -10.67
N GLU A 3 -4.94 13.27 -11.87
CA GLU A 3 -4.30 12.60 -13.00
C GLU A 3 -2.81 12.97 -12.99
N ASN A 4 -1.97 12.15 -12.35
CA ASN A 4 -0.53 12.22 -12.51
C ASN A 4 -0.16 11.53 -13.82
N GLN A 5 -0.22 12.29 -14.92
CA GLN A 5 0.10 11.78 -16.25
C GLN A 5 1.44 12.30 -16.78
N GLU A 6 2.06 13.23 -16.08
CA GLU A 6 3.29 13.88 -16.51
C GLU A 6 4.39 13.78 -15.46
N ILE A 7 5.58 13.50 -15.91
CA ILE A 7 6.79 13.57 -15.10
C ILE A 7 7.30 15.01 -15.20
N PRO A 8 7.58 15.70 -14.08
CA PRO A 8 7.86 17.16 -14.08
C PRO A 8 9.21 17.55 -14.70
N VAL A 9 10.05 16.56 -15.01
CA VAL A 9 11.36 16.74 -15.63
C VAL A 9 11.50 15.79 -16.82
N PRO A 10 12.33 16.12 -17.85
CA PRO A 10 12.60 15.19 -18.93
C PRO A 10 13.17 13.87 -18.39
N ALA A 11 12.58 12.75 -18.76
CA ALA A 11 13.01 11.43 -18.26
C ALA A 11 14.48 11.11 -18.62
N SER A 12 14.99 11.66 -19.74
CA SER A 12 16.38 11.55 -20.17
C SER A 12 17.38 12.25 -19.23
N ASP A 13 16.91 13.20 -18.43
CA ASP A 13 17.75 14.00 -17.52
C ASP A 13 17.78 13.41 -16.11
N VAL A 14 17.07 12.30 -15.89
CA VAL A 14 17.07 11.56 -14.62
C VAL A 14 18.12 10.46 -14.68
N ASP A 15 19.18 10.60 -13.87
CA ASP A 15 20.25 9.60 -13.77
C ASP A 15 19.93 8.50 -12.77
N TYR A 16 19.31 8.87 -11.64
CA TYR A 16 19.05 7.96 -10.52
C TYR A 16 17.66 8.13 -9.95
N VAL A 17 17.04 7.01 -9.58
CA VAL A 17 15.80 6.96 -8.80
C VAL A 17 16.07 6.17 -7.52
N PHE A 18 15.67 6.71 -6.38
CA PHE A 18 15.72 6.03 -5.09
C PHE A 18 14.29 5.70 -4.66
N LEU A 19 13.93 4.43 -4.75
CA LEU A 19 12.56 3.98 -4.49
C LEU A 19 12.42 3.45 -3.08
N THR A 20 11.53 4.06 -2.30
CA THR A 20 11.29 3.71 -0.90
C THR A 20 10.58 2.37 -0.72
N HIS A 21 9.55 2.11 -1.52
CA HIS A 21 8.78 0.86 -1.45
C HIS A 21 7.92 0.64 -2.71
N ALA A 22 7.26 -0.51 -2.78
CA ALA A 22 6.65 -0.99 -4.02
C ALA A 22 5.22 -0.52 -4.28
N HIS A 23 4.54 0.17 -3.36
CA HIS A 23 3.17 0.64 -3.61
C HIS A 23 3.09 1.48 -4.88
N ILE A 24 1.96 1.38 -5.59
CA ILE A 24 1.80 1.95 -6.94
C ILE A 24 1.83 3.48 -6.95
N ASP A 25 1.41 4.14 -5.88
CA ASP A 25 1.52 5.60 -5.71
C ASP A 25 2.98 6.09 -5.57
N HIS A 26 3.92 5.20 -5.27
CA HIS A 26 5.36 5.46 -5.24
C HIS A 26 6.10 4.91 -6.47
N SER A 27 5.78 3.70 -6.91
CA SER A 27 6.50 3.01 -7.99
C SER A 27 5.84 3.11 -9.37
N GLY A 28 4.54 3.43 -9.41
CA GLY A 28 3.70 3.24 -10.59
C GLY A 28 4.05 4.12 -11.79
N MET A 29 4.85 5.18 -11.62
CA MET A 29 5.31 6.01 -12.73
C MET A 29 6.65 5.55 -13.34
N LEU A 30 7.30 4.54 -12.77
CA LEU A 30 8.58 4.02 -13.30
C LEU A 30 8.48 3.49 -14.73
N PRO A 31 7.43 2.74 -15.13
CA PRO A 31 7.28 2.32 -16.52
C PRO A 31 7.10 3.50 -17.50
N LEU A 32 6.41 4.56 -17.08
CA LEU A 32 6.29 5.78 -17.89
C LEU A 32 7.64 6.49 -18.02
N LEU A 33 8.43 6.57 -16.94
CA LEU A 33 9.76 7.12 -16.96
C LEU A 33 10.65 6.38 -17.99
N TYR A 34 10.57 5.04 -18.02
CA TYR A 34 11.26 4.21 -19.01
C TYR A 34 10.78 4.51 -20.44
N ASN A 35 9.46 4.52 -20.67
CA ASN A 35 8.85 4.81 -21.97
C ASN A 35 9.29 6.17 -22.51
N GLN A 36 9.48 7.16 -21.64
CA GLN A 36 9.95 8.51 -21.99
C GLN A 36 11.47 8.66 -22.12
N GLY A 37 12.23 7.55 -22.03
CA GLY A 37 13.65 7.54 -22.35
C GLY A 37 14.63 7.50 -21.18
N PHE A 38 14.17 7.18 -19.96
CA PHE A 38 15.05 6.93 -18.81
C PHE A 38 16.03 5.79 -19.09
N LYS A 39 17.30 6.01 -18.75
CA LYS A 39 18.40 5.03 -18.89
C LYS A 39 19.31 4.97 -17.66
N GLY A 40 18.89 5.60 -16.58
CA GLY A 40 19.61 5.64 -15.32
C GLY A 40 19.48 4.36 -14.50
N SER A 41 19.59 4.47 -13.18
CA SER A 41 19.47 3.33 -12.25
C SER A 41 18.40 3.58 -11.21
N VAL A 42 17.64 2.53 -10.87
CA VAL A 42 16.61 2.55 -9.81
C VAL A 42 17.13 1.76 -8.61
N TYR A 43 17.58 2.45 -7.57
CA TYR A 43 18.05 1.84 -6.34
C TYR A 43 16.87 1.58 -5.41
N THR A 44 16.77 0.37 -4.88
CA THR A 44 15.75 -0.03 -3.91
C THR A 44 16.16 -1.31 -3.19
N THR A 45 15.44 -1.71 -2.15
CA THR A 45 15.70 -3.00 -1.49
C THR A 45 15.35 -4.17 -2.40
N GLU A 46 15.97 -5.32 -2.17
CA GLU A 46 15.73 -6.54 -2.96
C GLU A 46 14.26 -6.97 -2.92
N ALA A 47 13.62 -6.92 -1.74
CA ALA A 47 12.21 -7.28 -1.62
C ALA A 47 11.28 -6.29 -2.34
N THR A 48 11.58 -4.99 -2.29
CA THR A 48 10.84 -3.97 -3.06
C THR A 48 10.98 -4.21 -4.55
N GLN A 49 12.17 -4.53 -5.06
CA GLN A 49 12.37 -4.88 -6.46
C GLN A 49 11.49 -6.07 -6.87
N GLN A 50 11.46 -7.14 -6.07
CA GLN A 50 10.65 -8.33 -6.36
C GLN A 50 9.15 -8.02 -6.33
N LEU A 51 8.69 -7.17 -5.41
CA LEU A 51 7.30 -6.71 -5.39
C LEU A 51 6.98 -5.84 -6.60
N CYS A 52 7.87 -4.94 -7.01
CA CYS A 52 7.69 -4.12 -8.21
C CYS A 52 7.55 -4.99 -9.47
N GLN A 53 8.27 -6.10 -9.57
CA GLN A 53 8.14 -7.02 -10.72
C GLN A 53 6.70 -7.49 -10.93
N ILE A 54 5.99 -7.81 -9.87
CA ILE A 54 4.61 -8.27 -9.98
C ILE A 54 3.60 -7.12 -10.03
N MET A 55 3.82 -6.06 -9.27
CA MET A 55 2.87 -4.95 -9.14
C MET A 55 2.84 -4.05 -10.39
N LEU A 56 4.01 -3.75 -10.98
CA LEU A 56 4.07 -2.93 -12.19
C LEU A 56 3.48 -3.65 -13.40
N LEU A 57 3.69 -4.98 -13.50
CA LEU A 57 3.08 -5.79 -14.55
C LEU A 57 1.56 -5.87 -14.40
N ASP A 58 1.06 -6.08 -13.18
CA ASP A 58 -0.38 -6.11 -12.90
C ASP A 58 -1.03 -4.75 -13.22
N SER A 59 -0.39 -3.65 -12.80
CA SER A 59 -0.86 -2.29 -13.10
C SER A 59 -0.90 -2.00 -14.60
N ALA A 60 0.12 -2.37 -15.34
CA ALA A 60 0.17 -2.21 -16.79
C ALA A 60 -0.94 -3.02 -17.48
N HIS A 61 -1.10 -4.28 -17.09
CA HIS A 61 -2.14 -5.14 -17.63
C HIS A 61 -3.56 -4.59 -17.38
N ILE A 62 -3.82 -4.06 -16.18
CA ILE A 62 -5.10 -3.42 -15.86
C ILE A 62 -5.34 -2.21 -16.77
N GLN A 63 -4.34 -1.36 -16.99
CA GLN A 63 -4.45 -0.17 -17.85
C GLN A 63 -4.70 -0.54 -19.31
N GLU A 64 -3.98 -1.53 -19.85
CA GLU A 64 -4.17 -2.04 -21.21
C GLU A 64 -5.58 -2.60 -21.38
N PHE A 65 -6.03 -3.43 -20.46
CA PHE A 65 -7.37 -4.01 -20.48
C PHE A 65 -8.48 -2.94 -20.41
N GLU A 66 -8.32 -1.94 -19.54
CA GLU A 66 -9.27 -0.82 -19.45
C GLU A 66 -9.30 0.02 -20.72
N ALA A 67 -8.13 0.31 -21.31
CA ALA A 67 -8.04 1.05 -22.57
C ALA A 67 -8.73 0.29 -23.70
N GLU A 68 -8.47 -1.01 -23.86
CA GLU A 68 -9.15 -1.85 -24.84
C GLU A 68 -10.69 -1.87 -24.64
N TRP A 69 -11.13 -2.03 -23.39
CA TRP A 69 -12.55 -2.08 -23.07
C TRP A 69 -13.25 -0.74 -23.38
N LYS A 70 -12.64 0.39 -22.98
CA LYS A 70 -13.15 1.73 -23.29
C LYS A 70 -13.17 1.98 -24.81
N ASN A 71 -12.12 1.55 -25.53
CA ASN A 71 -12.02 1.70 -26.98
C ASN A 71 -13.07 0.87 -27.72
N ARG A 72 -13.33 -0.37 -27.31
CA ARG A 72 -14.42 -1.20 -27.88
C ARG A 72 -15.80 -0.52 -27.72
N LYS A 73 -16.07 0.08 -26.56
CA LYS A 73 -17.31 0.83 -26.32
C LYS A 73 -17.35 2.16 -27.08
N GLY A 74 -16.25 2.91 -27.05
CA GLY A 74 -16.15 4.23 -27.69
C GLY A 74 -16.24 4.19 -29.20
N LYS A 75 -15.78 3.09 -29.85
CA LYS A 75 -15.80 2.93 -31.30
C LYS A 75 -17.21 3.12 -31.91
N ARG A 76 -18.24 2.65 -31.23
CA ARG A 76 -19.65 2.81 -31.68
C ARG A 76 -20.17 4.24 -31.50
N ALA A 77 -19.55 5.03 -30.63
CA ALA A 77 -19.92 6.41 -30.32
C ALA A 77 -19.01 7.43 -31.02
N GLY A 78 -18.08 6.97 -31.89
CA GLY A 78 -17.12 7.87 -32.57
C GLY A 78 -16.11 8.54 -31.64
N ILE A 79 -15.89 8.01 -30.44
CA ILE A 79 -14.94 8.54 -29.47
C ILE A 79 -13.52 8.12 -29.90
N PRO A 80 -12.54 9.05 -29.94
CA PRO A 80 -11.16 8.71 -30.23
C PRO A 80 -10.62 7.63 -29.29
N PRO A 81 -9.77 6.71 -29.77
CA PRO A 81 -9.17 5.70 -28.94
C PRO A 81 -8.25 6.34 -27.87
N ILE A 82 -8.32 5.81 -26.67
CA ILE A 82 -7.38 6.12 -25.57
C ILE A 82 -6.26 5.10 -25.58
N VAL A 83 -5.06 5.52 -25.17
CA VAL A 83 -3.91 4.66 -24.95
C VAL A 83 -3.67 4.52 -23.45
N PRO A 84 -3.12 3.39 -22.96
CA PRO A 84 -2.69 3.28 -21.57
C PRO A 84 -1.57 4.27 -21.29
N ILE A 85 -1.35 4.66 -20.04
CA ILE A 85 -0.25 5.56 -19.64
C ILE A 85 1.09 4.90 -19.96
N TYR A 86 1.19 3.60 -19.77
CA TYR A 86 2.29 2.71 -20.15
C TYR A 86 1.78 1.31 -20.40
N THR A 87 2.60 0.48 -21.01
CA THR A 87 2.28 -0.88 -21.41
C THR A 87 2.99 -1.92 -20.54
N THR A 88 2.60 -3.18 -20.70
CA THR A 88 3.31 -4.32 -20.08
C THR A 88 4.77 -4.38 -20.55
N GLU A 89 5.06 -4.01 -21.81
CA GLU A 89 6.43 -3.94 -22.34
C GLU A 89 7.27 -2.88 -21.60
N ASP A 90 6.69 -1.71 -21.31
CA ASP A 90 7.34 -0.65 -20.53
C ASP A 90 7.61 -1.11 -19.10
N ALA A 91 6.65 -1.82 -18.48
CA ALA A 91 6.80 -2.37 -17.15
C ALA A 91 7.91 -3.44 -17.08
N VAL A 92 8.06 -4.28 -18.10
CA VAL A 92 9.18 -5.21 -18.21
C VAL A 92 10.49 -4.46 -18.45
N GLY A 93 10.46 -3.45 -19.31
CA GLY A 93 11.64 -2.68 -19.71
C GLY A 93 12.32 -1.96 -18.56
N ILE A 94 11.57 -1.36 -17.63
CA ILE A 94 12.15 -0.66 -16.49
C ILE A 94 12.87 -1.60 -15.52
N LEU A 95 12.45 -2.86 -15.42
CA LEU A 95 13.00 -3.80 -14.42
C LEU A 95 14.51 -4.07 -14.61
N GLN A 96 15.04 -3.91 -15.82
CA GLN A 96 16.47 -4.07 -16.08
C GLN A 96 17.35 -2.98 -15.43
N TYR A 97 16.77 -1.86 -15.03
CA TYR A 97 17.46 -0.72 -14.41
C TYR A 97 17.47 -0.76 -12.89
N PHE A 98 16.82 -1.76 -12.27
CA PHE A 98 16.79 -1.90 -10.83
C PHE A 98 18.13 -2.40 -10.28
N VAL A 99 18.60 -1.72 -9.24
CA VAL A 99 19.80 -2.05 -8.47
C VAL A 99 19.37 -2.43 -7.06
N PRO A 100 19.40 -3.74 -6.70
CA PRO A 100 18.97 -4.19 -5.39
C PRO A 100 19.98 -3.79 -4.31
N CYS A 101 19.48 -3.23 -3.21
CA CYS A 101 20.25 -2.76 -2.07
C CYS A 101 19.87 -3.54 -0.81
N ARG A 102 20.77 -3.52 0.18
CA ARG A 102 20.51 -4.05 1.52
C ARG A 102 20.25 -2.92 2.50
N TYR A 103 19.49 -3.22 3.54
CA TYR A 103 19.35 -2.30 4.65
C TYR A 103 20.70 -2.03 5.33
N GLU A 104 20.87 -0.82 5.85
CA GLU A 104 22.03 -0.33 6.59
C GLU A 104 23.37 -0.30 5.80
N GLU A 105 23.36 -0.67 4.54
CA GLU A 105 24.53 -0.59 3.68
C GLU A 105 24.65 0.82 3.06
N LYS A 106 25.77 1.48 3.27
CA LYS A 106 26.07 2.78 2.67
C LYS A 106 26.62 2.57 1.25
N ILE A 107 25.98 3.15 0.27
CA ILE A 107 26.24 2.95 -1.15
C ILE A 107 26.68 4.28 -1.76
N GLN A 108 27.88 4.28 -2.38
CA GLN A 108 28.31 5.39 -3.25
C GLN A 108 27.61 5.24 -4.60
N VAL A 109 26.72 6.18 -4.92
CA VAL A 109 25.97 6.19 -6.20
C VAL A 109 26.81 6.81 -7.29
N CYS A 110 27.40 7.96 -7.01
CA CYS A 110 28.33 8.68 -7.88
C CYS A 110 29.17 9.65 -7.01
N ASP A 111 30.08 10.39 -7.63
CA ASP A 111 30.82 11.44 -6.90
C ASP A 111 29.82 12.44 -6.30
N GLY A 112 29.92 12.62 -4.99
CA GLY A 112 29.06 13.53 -4.23
C GLY A 112 27.70 13.00 -3.82
N ILE A 113 27.31 11.77 -4.18
CA ILE A 113 26.02 11.18 -3.72
C ILE A 113 26.26 9.82 -3.11
N GLU A 114 25.91 9.69 -1.83
CA GLU A 114 25.84 8.42 -1.10
C GLU A 114 24.42 8.22 -0.59
N ILE A 115 23.99 6.96 -0.48
CA ILE A 115 22.66 6.60 0.04
C ILE A 115 22.74 5.46 1.05
N ARG A 116 21.71 5.34 1.90
CA ARG A 116 21.45 4.18 2.75
C ARG A 116 19.96 3.97 2.91
N PHE A 117 19.52 2.70 2.84
CA PHE A 117 18.15 2.29 3.09
C PHE A 117 18.01 1.84 4.54
N VAL A 118 16.98 2.36 5.24
CA VAL A 118 16.66 2.05 6.64
C VAL A 118 15.25 1.52 6.68
N ASP A 119 14.98 0.41 7.38
CA ASP A 119 13.66 -0.23 7.40
C ASP A 119 12.58 0.73 7.90
N ALA A 120 11.59 0.98 7.06
CA ALA A 120 10.46 1.86 7.37
C ALA A 120 9.28 1.13 8.02
N GLY A 121 9.30 -0.20 8.11
CA GLY A 121 8.28 -1.02 8.77
C GLY A 121 6.87 -0.92 8.20
N HIS A 122 6.71 -0.48 6.95
CA HIS A 122 5.41 -0.24 6.32
C HIS A 122 4.97 -1.41 5.42
N LEU A 123 5.88 -1.90 4.61
CA LEU A 123 5.68 -3.01 3.69
C LEU A 123 6.96 -3.84 3.63
N LEU A 124 6.87 -5.10 3.19
CA LEU A 124 8.05 -5.92 2.96
C LEU A 124 9.04 -5.17 2.04
N GLY A 125 10.24 -4.91 2.56
CA GLY A 125 11.27 -4.18 1.83
C GLY A 125 11.14 -2.66 1.86
N SER A 126 10.12 -2.08 2.49
CA SER A 126 9.97 -0.62 2.60
C SER A 126 11.13 0.03 3.32
N ALA A 127 11.51 1.21 2.88
CA ALA A 127 12.64 1.93 3.45
C ALA A 127 12.41 3.42 3.55
N SER A 128 12.91 4.00 4.64
CA SER A 128 13.34 5.38 4.65
C SER A 128 14.73 5.47 4.01
N ILE A 129 14.98 6.53 3.25
CA ILE A 129 16.23 6.69 2.50
C ILE A 129 17.01 7.87 3.03
N GLU A 130 18.22 7.62 3.48
CA GLU A 130 19.20 8.65 3.80
C GLU A 130 20.03 8.96 2.56
N VAL A 131 20.18 10.23 2.23
CA VAL A 131 20.92 10.70 1.07
C VAL A 131 21.93 11.76 1.54
N TRP A 132 23.21 11.51 1.31
CA TRP A 132 24.27 12.50 1.51
C TRP A 132 24.61 13.12 0.17
N VAL A 133 24.45 14.42 0.06
CA VAL A 133 24.80 15.19 -1.14
C VAL A 133 25.98 16.10 -0.80
N THR A 134 27.06 15.94 -1.52
CA THR A 134 28.27 16.74 -1.37
C THR A 134 28.50 17.59 -2.62
N GLU A 135 28.47 18.91 -2.46
CA GLU A 135 28.76 19.87 -3.51
C GLU A 135 29.72 20.93 -2.98
N GLN A 136 30.75 21.27 -3.74
CA GLN A 136 31.77 22.29 -3.38
C GLN A 136 32.39 22.08 -1.99
N GLY A 137 32.55 20.84 -1.57
CA GLY A 137 33.11 20.46 -0.27
C GLY A 137 32.15 20.59 0.93
N VAL A 138 30.91 20.91 0.72
CA VAL A 138 29.84 20.91 1.73
C VAL A 138 28.94 19.69 1.54
N THR A 139 28.75 18.93 2.62
CA THR A 139 27.83 17.78 2.62
C THR A 139 26.56 18.12 3.37
N LYS A 140 25.41 17.87 2.78
CA LYS A 140 24.09 17.92 3.42
C LYS A 140 23.49 16.52 3.44
N LYS A 141 22.88 16.15 4.57
CA LYS A 141 22.17 14.88 4.73
C LYS A 141 20.67 15.11 4.66
N LEU A 142 20.04 14.51 3.68
CA LEU A 142 18.59 14.48 3.52
C LEU A 142 18.05 13.11 3.94
N VAL A 143 16.84 13.10 4.52
CA VAL A 143 16.12 11.86 4.84
C VAL A 143 14.75 11.93 4.21
N PHE A 144 14.46 10.93 3.40
CA PHE A 144 13.12 10.70 2.83
C PHE A 144 12.47 9.57 3.60
N SER A 145 11.37 9.84 4.29
CA SER A 145 10.73 8.83 5.14
C SER A 145 10.19 7.64 4.35
N GLY A 146 9.79 7.84 3.11
CA GLY A 146 8.81 6.96 2.49
C GLY A 146 7.54 6.92 3.33
N ASP A 147 6.80 5.84 3.26
CA ASP A 147 5.68 5.58 4.17
C ASP A 147 6.20 4.90 5.43
N ILE A 148 5.87 5.47 6.58
CA ILE A 148 6.31 4.99 7.89
C ILE A 148 5.27 3.99 8.42
N GLY A 149 5.74 2.81 8.77
CA GLY A 149 4.88 1.74 9.27
C GLY A 149 4.34 1.98 10.68
N ASN A 150 3.23 1.32 10.97
CA ASN A 150 2.73 1.23 12.34
C ASN A 150 3.58 0.23 13.14
N THR A 151 3.73 0.43 14.44
CA THR A 151 4.49 -0.49 15.30
C THR A 151 3.73 -1.78 15.60
N ASN A 152 4.46 -2.84 15.89
CA ASN A 152 3.93 -4.18 16.23
C ASN A 152 3.00 -4.76 15.14
N GLN A 153 3.24 -4.47 13.88
CA GLN A 153 2.58 -5.17 12.79
C GLN A 153 3.15 -6.61 12.70
N PRO A 154 2.33 -7.60 12.34
CA PRO A 154 2.86 -8.96 12.19
C PRO A 154 3.75 -9.08 10.96
N ILE A 155 4.70 -10.02 10.99
CA ILE A 155 5.58 -10.44 9.90
C ILE A 155 6.78 -9.52 9.69
N ILE A 156 6.56 -8.20 9.57
CA ILE A 156 7.62 -7.23 9.26
C ILE A 156 8.08 -6.50 10.52
N LYS A 157 9.30 -5.98 10.47
CA LYS A 157 9.90 -5.24 11.59
C LYS A 157 9.22 -3.89 11.81
N ASP A 158 9.34 -3.38 13.03
CA ASP A 158 8.94 -2.01 13.33
C ASP A 158 9.83 -0.99 12.60
N PRO A 159 9.31 0.22 12.32
CA PRO A 159 10.09 1.31 11.74
C PRO A 159 11.34 1.60 12.55
N GLN A 160 12.47 1.71 11.89
CA GLN A 160 13.71 2.11 12.52
C GLN A 160 13.82 3.63 12.57
N TYR A 161 14.46 4.16 13.61
CA TYR A 161 14.61 5.59 13.83
C TYR A 161 15.95 6.09 13.32
N ILE A 162 15.93 7.16 12.54
CA ILE A 162 17.10 7.86 12.07
C ILE A 162 17.43 8.98 13.08
N ARG A 163 18.72 9.17 13.41
CA ARG A 163 19.15 10.04 14.50
C ARG A 163 19.57 11.43 14.09
N GLU A 164 19.96 11.62 12.84
CA GLU A 164 20.47 12.89 12.32
C GLU A 164 20.10 13.09 10.85
N ALA A 165 19.77 14.32 10.53
CA ALA A 165 19.60 14.83 9.18
C ALA A 165 19.70 16.36 9.20
N ASP A 166 20.10 16.96 8.07
CA ASP A 166 19.93 18.39 7.88
C ASP A 166 18.51 18.71 7.39
N TYR A 167 17.98 17.88 6.51
CA TYR A 167 16.61 18.02 5.97
C TYR A 167 15.87 16.71 6.02
N VAL A 168 14.56 16.77 6.31
CA VAL A 168 13.67 15.61 6.33
C VAL A 168 12.48 15.86 5.41
N ILE A 169 12.20 14.91 4.53
CA ILE A 169 11.00 14.88 3.69
C ILE A 169 10.16 13.69 4.19
N MET A 170 9.00 13.96 4.80
CA MET A 170 8.23 12.92 5.46
C MET A 170 6.75 12.91 5.09
N GLU A 171 6.18 11.69 5.16
CA GLU A 171 4.76 11.48 4.99
C GLU A 171 3.91 12.12 6.10
N SER A 172 2.61 12.24 5.82
CA SER A 172 1.61 12.71 6.79
C SER A 172 0.23 12.08 6.60
N THR A 173 0.15 10.88 6.07
CA THR A 173 -1.12 10.19 5.74
C THR A 173 -2.14 10.23 6.90
N TYR A 174 -1.69 10.01 8.12
CA TYR A 174 -2.49 10.11 9.34
C TYR A 174 -1.99 11.20 10.30
N GLY A 175 -1.42 12.29 9.77
CA GLY A 175 -0.84 13.37 10.58
C GLY A 175 -1.84 14.10 11.49
N ASP A 176 -3.14 13.98 11.25
CA ASP A 176 -4.23 14.66 11.97
C ASP A 176 -4.99 13.76 12.95
N ARG A 177 -4.71 12.43 12.99
CA ARG A 177 -5.52 11.49 13.76
C ARG A 177 -4.72 10.31 14.32
N SER A 178 -5.21 9.77 15.45
CA SER A 178 -4.72 8.53 16.05
C SER A 178 -5.58 7.33 15.62
N HIS A 179 -4.96 6.16 15.54
CA HIS A 179 -5.68 4.89 15.34
C HIS A 179 -6.41 4.41 16.60
N GLY A 180 -6.16 5.04 17.75
CA GLY A 180 -6.67 4.59 19.03
C GLY A 180 -5.96 3.31 19.54
N PRO A 181 -6.47 2.73 20.63
CA PRO A 181 -5.89 1.51 21.17
C PRO A 181 -6.05 0.34 20.20
N ARG A 182 -4.97 -0.42 20.02
CA ARG A 182 -4.96 -1.59 19.14
C ARG A 182 -5.86 -2.68 19.71
N PRO A 183 -6.86 -3.16 18.97
CA PRO A 183 -7.71 -4.25 19.44
C PRO A 183 -6.97 -5.60 19.38
N ASP A 184 -7.51 -6.59 20.07
CA ASP A 184 -7.09 -7.98 19.92
C ASP A 184 -7.67 -8.55 18.61
N TYR A 185 -6.90 -8.43 17.52
CA TYR A 185 -7.31 -8.88 16.18
C TYR A 185 -7.61 -10.38 16.11
N ILE A 186 -6.88 -11.20 16.88
CA ILE A 186 -7.12 -12.66 16.93
C ILE A 186 -8.51 -12.92 17.51
N ARG A 187 -8.83 -12.29 18.63
CA ARG A 187 -10.13 -12.41 19.29
C ARG A 187 -11.28 -11.90 18.41
N GLU A 188 -11.13 -10.71 17.83
CA GLU A 188 -12.17 -10.12 16.99
C GLU A 188 -12.41 -10.93 15.71
N LEU A 189 -11.34 -11.32 15.02
CA LEU A 189 -11.44 -12.12 13.80
C LEU A 189 -12.02 -13.51 14.10
N THR A 190 -11.62 -14.14 15.21
CA THR A 190 -12.20 -15.41 15.68
C THR A 190 -13.71 -15.28 15.90
N ALA A 191 -14.14 -14.22 16.60
CA ALA A 191 -15.57 -14.00 16.87
C ALA A 191 -16.38 -13.77 15.58
N ILE A 192 -15.81 -13.06 14.60
CA ILE A 192 -16.44 -12.82 13.29
C ILE A 192 -16.58 -14.14 12.52
N ILE A 193 -15.50 -14.92 12.42
CA ILE A 193 -15.51 -16.21 11.72
C ILE A 193 -16.51 -17.16 12.39
N GLN A 194 -16.46 -17.30 13.72
CA GLN A 194 -17.34 -18.18 14.48
C GLN A 194 -18.81 -17.90 14.21
N ARG A 195 -19.27 -16.66 14.48
CA ARG A 195 -20.69 -16.31 14.32
C ARG A 195 -21.18 -16.42 12.87
N THR A 196 -20.30 -16.16 11.90
CA THR A 196 -20.63 -16.29 10.48
C THR A 196 -20.80 -17.74 10.07
N PHE A 197 -19.88 -18.61 10.49
CA PHE A 197 -19.95 -20.03 10.20
C PHE A 197 -21.10 -20.74 10.93
N ASP A 198 -21.41 -20.32 12.14
CA ASP A 198 -22.58 -20.84 12.89
C ASP A 198 -23.90 -20.53 12.18
N ARG A 199 -23.93 -19.44 11.38
CA ARG A 199 -25.06 -19.12 10.49
C ARG A 199 -25.02 -19.85 9.13
N GLY A 200 -23.92 -20.57 8.84
CA GLY A 200 -23.71 -21.25 7.56
C GLY A 200 -23.21 -20.34 6.42
N GLY A 201 -22.73 -19.14 6.72
CA GLY A 201 -22.27 -18.15 5.76
C GLY A 201 -20.76 -18.12 5.52
N ASN A 202 -20.35 -17.35 4.53
CA ASN A 202 -18.95 -17.07 4.21
C ASN A 202 -18.49 -15.77 4.87
N VAL A 203 -17.21 -15.72 5.26
CA VAL A 203 -16.53 -14.46 5.59
C VAL A 203 -15.77 -14.00 4.33
N VAL A 204 -16.17 -12.88 3.75
CA VAL A 204 -15.52 -12.29 2.57
C VAL A 204 -14.71 -11.09 3.01
N ILE A 205 -13.42 -11.09 2.71
CA ILE A 205 -12.46 -10.08 3.13
C ILE A 205 -11.91 -9.35 1.91
N PRO A 206 -12.43 -8.16 1.56
CA PRO A 206 -11.78 -7.27 0.60
C PRO A 206 -10.41 -6.87 1.15
N SER A 207 -9.33 -7.14 0.42
CA SER A 207 -7.98 -6.93 0.91
C SER A 207 -7.05 -6.43 -0.19
N PHE A 208 -6.09 -5.57 0.16
CA PHE A 208 -4.97 -5.28 -0.72
C PHE A 208 -4.14 -6.55 -0.92
N ALA A 209 -3.70 -6.77 -2.16
CA ALA A 209 -2.97 -7.98 -2.53
C ALA A 209 -1.62 -8.12 -1.82
N VAL A 210 -0.98 -6.98 -1.52
CA VAL A 210 0.34 -6.91 -0.89
C VAL A 210 0.22 -6.29 0.51
N GLY A 211 0.83 -6.91 1.49
CA GLY A 211 0.84 -6.51 2.90
C GLY A 211 -0.38 -7.03 3.65
N ARG A 212 -1.55 -6.44 3.43
CA ARG A 212 -2.78 -6.75 4.19
C ARG A 212 -3.25 -8.20 4.04
N THR A 213 -3.18 -8.77 2.85
CA THR A 213 -3.51 -10.18 2.66
C THR A 213 -2.60 -11.08 3.50
N GLN A 214 -1.30 -10.83 3.52
CA GLN A 214 -0.35 -11.63 4.28
C GLN A 214 -0.55 -11.48 5.80
N GLU A 215 -0.91 -10.29 6.29
CA GLU A 215 -1.27 -10.10 7.71
C GLU A 215 -2.53 -10.90 8.08
N MET A 216 -3.55 -10.90 7.23
CA MET A 216 -4.75 -11.72 7.47
C MET A 216 -4.41 -13.21 7.50
N LEU A 217 -3.53 -13.68 6.62
CA LEU A 217 -3.05 -15.07 6.64
C LEU A 217 -2.32 -15.39 7.93
N TYR A 218 -1.49 -14.47 8.44
CA TYR A 218 -0.79 -14.63 9.72
C TYR A 218 -1.77 -14.82 10.88
N PHE A 219 -2.78 -13.95 11.00
CA PHE A 219 -3.79 -14.06 12.06
C PHE A 219 -4.63 -15.34 11.92
N ILE A 220 -5.07 -15.68 10.72
CA ILE A 220 -5.88 -16.88 10.50
C ILE A 220 -5.05 -18.17 10.77
N ARG A 221 -3.76 -18.19 10.42
CA ARG A 221 -2.87 -19.28 10.79
C ARG A 221 -2.87 -19.51 12.30
N GLN A 222 -2.74 -18.45 13.10
CA GLN A 222 -2.75 -18.56 14.56
C GLN A 222 -4.11 -19.07 15.06
N ILE A 223 -5.23 -18.50 14.58
CA ILE A 223 -6.59 -18.94 14.91
C ILE A 223 -6.78 -20.44 14.67
N LYS A 224 -6.30 -20.94 13.53
CA LYS A 224 -6.37 -22.37 13.18
C LYS A 224 -5.45 -23.21 14.01
N ALA A 225 -4.21 -22.78 14.24
CA ALA A 225 -3.24 -23.53 15.06
C ALA A 225 -3.70 -23.70 16.51
N GLU A 226 -4.37 -22.71 17.06
CA GLU A 226 -4.92 -22.73 18.44
C GLU A 226 -6.34 -23.33 18.51
N GLY A 227 -6.97 -23.67 17.38
CA GLY A 227 -8.32 -24.23 17.32
C GLY A 227 -9.37 -23.31 17.95
N LEU A 228 -9.30 -21.99 17.69
CA LEU A 228 -10.14 -21.00 18.34
C LEU A 228 -11.58 -21.00 17.82
N VAL A 229 -11.81 -21.34 16.56
CA VAL A 229 -13.14 -21.46 15.95
C VAL A 229 -13.69 -22.85 16.22
N LYS A 230 -14.73 -22.95 17.04
CA LYS A 230 -15.28 -24.22 17.52
C LYS A 230 -16.26 -24.83 16.52
N ASN A 231 -16.26 -26.15 16.43
CA ASN A 231 -17.12 -26.96 15.54
C ASN A 231 -16.87 -26.75 14.04
N HIS A 232 -15.83 -25.99 13.68
CA HIS A 232 -15.44 -25.69 12.29
C HIS A 232 -13.93 -25.86 12.07
N ASP A 233 -13.28 -26.81 12.75
CA ASP A 233 -11.81 -26.92 12.82
C ASP A 233 -11.11 -26.99 11.46
N ASN A 234 -11.76 -27.56 10.45
CA ASN A 234 -11.19 -27.78 9.10
C ASN A 234 -11.66 -26.75 8.06
N PHE A 235 -12.09 -25.55 8.49
CA PHE A 235 -12.53 -24.56 7.53
C PHE A 235 -11.45 -24.18 6.53
N GLU A 236 -11.88 -23.89 5.31
CA GLU A 236 -11.01 -23.50 4.21
C GLU A 236 -10.88 -21.98 4.12
N VAL A 237 -9.71 -21.53 3.70
CA VAL A 237 -9.39 -20.14 3.44
C VAL A 237 -8.91 -20.02 2.01
N TYR A 238 -9.53 -19.17 1.23
CA TYR A 238 -9.18 -18.95 -0.16
C TYR A 238 -8.55 -17.59 -0.35
N VAL A 239 -7.38 -17.53 -0.99
CA VAL A 239 -6.81 -16.30 -1.57
C VAL A 239 -7.15 -16.31 -3.05
N ASP A 240 -8.14 -15.49 -3.43
CA ASP A 240 -8.59 -15.37 -4.81
C ASP A 240 -8.15 -14.03 -5.42
N SER A 241 -6.86 -13.96 -5.66
CA SER A 241 -6.19 -12.85 -6.35
C SER A 241 -4.83 -13.34 -6.84
N PRO A 242 -4.59 -13.42 -8.16
CA PRO A 242 -3.28 -13.83 -8.70
C PRO A 242 -2.14 -12.98 -8.15
N LEU A 243 -2.31 -11.65 -8.09
CA LEU A 243 -1.31 -10.75 -7.51
C LEU A 243 -1.03 -11.06 -6.03
N ALA A 244 -2.06 -11.36 -5.23
CA ALA A 244 -1.87 -11.69 -3.82
C ALA A 244 -1.13 -13.03 -3.63
N VAL A 245 -1.36 -14.00 -4.51
CA VAL A 245 -0.62 -15.27 -4.53
C VAL A 245 0.84 -15.03 -4.83
N GLU A 246 1.16 -14.26 -5.88
CA GLU A 246 2.54 -13.92 -6.23
C GLU A 246 3.22 -13.10 -5.13
N ALA A 247 2.52 -12.13 -4.53
CA ALA A 247 3.04 -11.37 -3.39
C ALA A 247 3.37 -12.30 -2.20
N THR A 248 2.51 -13.26 -1.89
CA THR A 248 2.76 -14.25 -0.82
C THR A 248 4.00 -15.08 -1.13
N ASN A 249 4.25 -15.41 -2.40
CA ASN A 249 5.49 -16.07 -2.82
C ASN A 249 6.73 -15.19 -2.59
N VAL A 250 6.62 -13.87 -2.86
CA VAL A 250 7.71 -12.91 -2.59
C VAL A 250 7.99 -12.83 -1.08
N PHE A 251 6.95 -12.75 -0.24
CA PHE A 251 7.11 -12.79 1.22
C PHE A 251 7.85 -14.05 1.67
N ASN A 252 7.45 -15.22 1.18
CA ASN A 252 8.10 -16.50 1.54
C ASN A 252 9.57 -16.61 1.11
N ARG A 253 9.99 -15.90 0.07
CA ARG A 253 11.39 -15.87 -0.40
C ARG A 253 12.28 -14.91 0.40
N ASN A 254 11.70 -13.84 0.96
CA ASN A 254 12.43 -12.75 1.61
C ASN A 254 12.40 -12.80 3.14
N VAL A 255 12.35 -13.99 3.73
CA VAL A 255 12.33 -14.19 5.19
C VAL A 255 13.54 -13.56 5.90
N PRO A 256 14.81 -13.85 5.49
CA PRO A 256 15.96 -13.29 6.17
C PRO A 256 16.07 -11.77 5.99
N GLY A 257 16.23 -11.05 7.09
CA GLY A 257 16.47 -9.62 7.10
C GLY A 257 15.22 -8.72 7.13
N TYR A 258 14.07 -9.24 6.70
CA TYR A 258 12.83 -8.49 6.61
C TYR A 258 11.78 -8.85 7.68
N TYR A 259 11.76 -10.12 8.14
CA TYR A 259 10.79 -10.58 9.11
C TYR A 259 11.13 -10.14 10.53
N ASP A 260 10.10 -9.91 11.34
CA ASP A 260 10.22 -9.63 12.77
C ASP A 260 10.64 -10.87 13.57
N ASP A 261 10.94 -10.67 14.86
CA ASP A 261 11.42 -11.73 15.72
C ASP A 261 10.38 -12.83 15.97
N ASP A 262 9.08 -12.49 16.00
CA ASP A 262 7.99 -13.42 16.23
C ASP A 262 7.77 -14.33 15.01
N ALA A 263 7.75 -13.76 13.82
CA ALA A 263 7.68 -14.55 12.58
C ALA A 263 8.94 -15.39 12.38
N MET A 264 10.13 -14.85 12.73
CA MET A 264 11.38 -15.62 12.71
C MET A 264 11.40 -16.75 13.73
N ALA A 265 10.75 -16.59 14.90
CA ALA A 265 10.60 -17.67 15.88
C ALA A 265 9.76 -18.83 15.34
N LEU A 266 8.68 -18.54 14.60
CA LEU A 266 7.89 -19.56 13.91
C LEU A 266 8.72 -20.29 12.84
N ILE A 267 9.46 -19.54 12.01
CA ILE A 267 10.33 -20.13 10.97
C ILE A 267 11.37 -21.09 11.59
N ARG A 268 12.01 -20.70 12.72
CA ARG A 268 12.97 -21.56 13.43
C ARG A 268 12.34 -22.86 13.95
N GLN A 269 11.04 -22.86 14.19
CA GLN A 269 10.26 -24.06 14.56
C GLN A 269 9.77 -24.87 13.34
N GLY A 270 10.12 -24.46 12.12
CA GLY A 270 9.64 -25.08 10.89
C GLY A 270 8.21 -24.72 10.52
N ILE A 271 7.65 -23.66 11.13
CA ILE A 271 6.28 -23.18 10.88
C ILE A 271 6.35 -22.01 9.92
N ASN A 272 5.62 -22.10 8.80
CA ASN A 272 5.45 -20.95 7.91
C ASN A 272 4.43 -19.96 8.52
N PRO A 273 4.79 -18.67 8.70
CA PRO A 273 3.92 -17.69 9.35
C PRO A 273 2.63 -17.37 8.60
N ILE A 274 2.60 -17.57 7.28
CA ILE A 274 1.50 -17.18 6.39
C ILE A 274 0.96 -18.36 5.56
N SER A 275 1.27 -19.58 5.94
CA SER A 275 0.75 -20.79 5.30
C SER A 275 0.30 -21.80 6.39
N PHE A 276 -0.79 -22.51 6.11
CA PHE A 276 -1.40 -23.42 7.06
C PHE A 276 -2.29 -24.44 6.34
N PRO A 277 -2.63 -25.58 6.96
CA PRO A 277 -3.56 -26.54 6.39
C PRO A 277 -4.94 -25.93 6.12
N GLY A 278 -5.48 -26.13 4.91
CA GLY A 278 -6.75 -25.56 4.48
C GLY A 278 -6.64 -24.18 3.80
N LEU A 279 -5.42 -23.61 3.70
CA LEU A 279 -5.19 -22.47 2.80
C LEU A 279 -5.17 -22.96 1.36
N LYS A 280 -5.96 -22.30 0.52
CA LYS A 280 -6.08 -22.56 -0.92
C LYS A 280 -5.91 -21.28 -1.71
N THR A 281 -5.31 -21.38 -2.87
CA THR A 281 -5.14 -20.27 -3.80
C THR A 281 -5.94 -20.50 -5.05
N ALA A 282 -6.60 -19.47 -5.58
CA ALA A 282 -7.30 -19.51 -6.85
C ALA A 282 -6.58 -18.60 -7.85
N VAL A 283 -6.02 -19.20 -8.88
CA VAL A 283 -5.29 -18.47 -9.93
C VAL A 283 -6.15 -18.32 -11.18
N THR A 284 -6.89 -19.35 -11.57
CA THR A 284 -7.75 -19.33 -12.77
C THR A 284 -9.14 -18.75 -12.48
N SER A 285 -9.84 -18.38 -13.53
CA SER A 285 -11.24 -17.93 -13.42
C SER A 285 -12.16 -19.08 -12.99
N ASP A 286 -11.87 -20.30 -13.41
CA ASP A 286 -12.65 -21.49 -13.04
C ASP A 286 -12.53 -21.80 -11.55
N ASP A 287 -11.32 -21.64 -10.97
CA ASP A 287 -11.10 -21.76 -9.52
C ASP A 287 -11.96 -20.71 -8.75
N SER A 288 -11.98 -19.48 -9.25
CA SER A 288 -12.76 -18.38 -8.64
C SER A 288 -14.27 -18.66 -8.70
N ILE A 289 -14.76 -19.18 -9.81
CA ILE A 289 -16.17 -19.58 -9.97
C ILE A 289 -16.52 -20.70 -9.00
N ALA A 290 -15.65 -21.73 -8.87
CA ALA A 290 -15.86 -22.86 -7.98
C ALA A 290 -16.02 -22.43 -6.50
N ILE A 291 -15.29 -21.40 -6.05
CA ILE A 291 -15.43 -20.82 -4.71
C ILE A 291 -16.86 -20.32 -4.47
N ASN A 292 -17.43 -19.61 -5.44
CA ASN A 292 -18.78 -19.02 -5.32
C ASN A 292 -19.92 -20.06 -5.44
N VAL A 293 -19.68 -21.18 -6.12
CA VAL A 293 -20.67 -22.27 -6.26
C VAL A 293 -20.73 -23.15 -5.00
N SER A 294 -19.62 -23.28 -4.29
CA SER A 294 -19.55 -24.10 -3.07
C SER A 294 -20.35 -23.47 -1.92
N THR A 295 -21.21 -24.27 -1.27
CA THR A 295 -22.06 -23.86 -0.15
C THR A 295 -21.39 -24.02 1.22
N THR A 296 -20.27 -24.71 1.30
CA THR A 296 -19.53 -24.89 2.57
C THR A 296 -19.00 -23.54 3.06
N PRO A 297 -19.25 -23.18 4.34
CA PRO A 297 -18.70 -21.97 4.95
C PRO A 297 -17.18 -21.90 4.82
N LYS A 298 -16.67 -20.75 4.41
CA LYS A 298 -15.24 -20.51 4.16
C LYS A 298 -14.88 -19.04 4.33
N VAL A 299 -13.59 -18.77 4.48
CA VAL A 299 -13.02 -17.43 4.40
C VAL A 299 -12.53 -17.18 2.97
N ILE A 300 -12.88 -16.05 2.39
CA ILE A 300 -12.47 -15.63 1.04
C ILE A 300 -11.74 -14.29 1.15
N ILE A 301 -10.44 -14.27 0.83
CA ILE A 301 -9.63 -13.06 0.77
C ILE A 301 -9.39 -12.73 -0.69
N SER A 302 -9.80 -11.53 -1.13
CA SER A 302 -9.71 -11.17 -2.55
C SER A 302 -9.44 -9.68 -2.73
N ALA A 303 -8.65 -9.31 -3.73
CA ALA A 303 -8.38 -7.93 -4.11
C ALA A 303 -9.49 -7.43 -5.10
N SER A 304 -9.78 -6.13 -5.12
CA SER A 304 -9.12 -5.02 -4.42
C SER A 304 -9.73 -4.75 -3.04
N GLY A 305 -8.94 -4.12 -2.16
CA GLY A 305 -9.36 -3.80 -0.80
C GLY A 305 -10.49 -2.76 -0.70
N MET A 306 -10.71 -1.93 -1.75
CA MET A 306 -11.79 -0.93 -1.81
C MET A 306 -12.98 -1.36 -2.69
N CYS A 307 -12.97 -2.59 -3.20
CA CYS A 307 -14.04 -3.22 -3.97
C CYS A 307 -14.33 -2.61 -5.36
N ASP A 308 -13.50 -1.71 -5.86
CA ASP A 308 -13.75 -1.04 -7.15
C ASP A 308 -13.35 -1.88 -8.37
N ALA A 309 -12.42 -2.80 -8.20
CA ALA A 309 -11.91 -3.67 -9.24
C ALA A 309 -11.64 -5.09 -8.70
N GLY A 310 -11.27 -6.00 -9.59
CA GLY A 310 -10.81 -7.33 -9.24
C GLY A 310 -11.93 -8.34 -8.94
N ARG A 311 -11.49 -9.53 -8.56
CA ARG A 311 -12.37 -10.70 -8.32
C ARG A 311 -13.27 -10.54 -7.10
N ILE A 312 -12.91 -9.69 -6.16
CA ILE A 312 -13.73 -9.36 -4.99
C ILE A 312 -15.16 -8.95 -5.40
N ARG A 313 -15.32 -8.26 -6.53
CA ARG A 313 -16.64 -7.83 -7.00
C ARG A 313 -17.55 -9.01 -7.34
N HIS A 314 -17.00 -10.13 -7.82
CA HIS A 314 -17.76 -11.36 -8.05
C HIS A 314 -18.15 -12.01 -6.70
N HIS A 315 -17.23 -12.06 -5.74
CA HIS A 315 -17.55 -12.57 -4.41
C HIS A 315 -18.63 -11.73 -3.71
N LEU A 316 -18.55 -10.38 -3.82
CA LEU A 316 -19.59 -9.49 -3.31
C LEU A 316 -20.94 -9.75 -3.96
N LYS A 317 -20.99 -9.92 -5.29
CA LYS A 317 -22.24 -10.25 -6.00
C LYS A 317 -22.88 -11.52 -5.46
N HIS A 318 -22.10 -12.54 -5.10
CA HIS A 318 -22.60 -13.84 -4.63
C HIS A 318 -22.89 -13.88 -3.12
N ASN A 319 -22.36 -12.96 -2.32
CA ASN A 319 -22.46 -13.02 -0.87
C ASN A 319 -23.22 -11.85 -0.23
N LEU A 320 -23.34 -10.67 -0.86
CA LEU A 320 -23.98 -9.49 -0.26
C LEU A 320 -25.47 -9.69 0.06
N TRP A 321 -26.21 -10.41 -0.78
CA TRP A 321 -27.64 -10.65 -0.59
C TRP A 321 -27.97 -11.79 0.39
N ARG A 322 -26.94 -12.45 0.93
CA ARG A 322 -27.06 -13.60 1.83
C ARG A 322 -26.87 -13.15 3.29
N PRO A 323 -27.94 -13.15 4.10
CA PRO A 323 -27.89 -12.65 5.49
C PRO A 323 -26.99 -13.49 6.41
N GLU A 324 -26.68 -14.73 6.06
CA GLU A 324 -25.74 -15.58 6.78
C GLU A 324 -24.28 -15.18 6.56
N CYS A 325 -23.95 -14.45 5.49
CA CYS A 325 -22.57 -14.06 5.16
C CYS A 325 -22.14 -12.78 5.90
N THR A 326 -20.83 -12.59 6.00
CA THR A 326 -20.20 -11.37 6.53
C THR A 326 -19.18 -10.83 5.52
N ILE A 327 -19.25 -9.54 5.24
CA ILE A 327 -18.19 -8.81 4.53
C ILE A 327 -17.36 -8.08 5.59
N LEU A 328 -16.08 -8.43 5.66
CA LEU A 328 -15.16 -7.91 6.68
C LEU A 328 -14.14 -6.97 6.04
N PHE A 329 -14.24 -5.68 6.29
CA PHE A 329 -13.27 -4.70 5.84
C PHE A 329 -12.06 -4.66 6.79
N VAL A 330 -10.87 -4.73 6.20
CA VAL A 330 -9.58 -4.78 6.91
C VAL A 330 -8.65 -3.65 6.50
N GLY A 331 -9.20 -2.53 6.07
CA GLY A 331 -8.44 -1.35 5.65
C GLY A 331 -9.35 -0.15 5.40
N TYR A 332 -8.71 1.00 5.23
CA TYR A 332 -9.40 2.26 4.94
C TYR A 332 -10.19 2.16 3.63
N GLN A 333 -11.35 2.80 3.62
CA GLN A 333 -12.23 2.88 2.45
C GLN A 333 -12.34 4.34 2.00
N SER A 334 -11.79 4.66 0.85
CA SER A 334 -11.80 6.02 0.29
C SER A 334 -13.19 6.46 -0.14
N VAL A 335 -13.49 7.73 0.01
CA VAL A 335 -14.75 8.34 -0.44
C VAL A 335 -14.95 8.08 -1.93
N GLY A 336 -16.17 7.66 -2.30
CA GLY A 336 -16.55 7.37 -3.68
C GLY A 336 -16.29 5.93 -4.14
N THR A 337 -15.71 5.07 -3.29
CA THR A 337 -15.51 3.64 -3.57
C THR A 337 -16.73 2.81 -3.19
N LEU A 338 -16.86 1.62 -3.79
CA LEU A 338 -17.90 0.66 -3.44
C LEU A 338 -17.76 0.20 -1.97
N GLY A 339 -16.53 -0.05 -1.51
CA GLY A 339 -16.27 -0.44 -0.14
C GLY A 339 -16.72 0.64 0.86
N ARG A 340 -16.49 1.92 0.55
CA ARG A 340 -16.98 3.03 1.38
C ARG A 340 -18.50 3.07 1.48
N ASN A 341 -19.19 2.91 0.37
CA ASN A 341 -20.65 2.87 0.36
C ASN A 341 -21.21 1.73 1.23
N LEU A 342 -20.60 0.56 1.19
CA LEU A 342 -20.98 -0.58 2.03
C LEU A 342 -20.76 -0.29 3.52
N VAL A 343 -19.61 0.27 3.90
CA VAL A 343 -19.29 0.62 5.30
C VAL A 343 -20.23 1.72 5.82
N GLU A 344 -20.67 2.64 4.97
CA GLU A 344 -21.65 3.69 5.31
C GLU A 344 -23.10 3.20 5.36
N GLY A 345 -23.35 1.90 5.12
CA GLY A 345 -24.66 1.29 5.29
C GLY A 345 -25.55 1.32 4.05
N ALA A 346 -24.95 1.26 2.86
CA ALA A 346 -25.73 1.09 1.63
C ALA A 346 -26.60 -0.17 1.72
N THR A 347 -27.91 -0.04 1.43
CA THR A 347 -28.87 -1.14 1.43
C THR A 347 -28.91 -1.89 0.10
N GLU A 348 -28.40 -1.30 -0.96
CA GLU A 348 -28.25 -1.90 -2.28
C GLU A 348 -27.02 -1.33 -3.00
N VAL A 349 -26.40 -2.12 -3.86
CA VAL A 349 -25.27 -1.71 -4.71
C VAL A 349 -25.42 -2.23 -6.13
N LYS A 350 -24.74 -1.58 -7.08
CA LYS A 350 -24.71 -2.04 -8.48
C LYS A 350 -23.42 -2.78 -8.79
N LEU A 351 -23.51 -4.05 -9.14
CA LEU A 351 -22.40 -4.90 -9.57
C LEU A 351 -22.69 -5.52 -10.92
N PHE A 352 -21.80 -5.31 -11.90
CA PHE A 352 -21.93 -5.86 -13.27
C PHE A 352 -23.26 -5.53 -13.97
N GLY A 353 -23.87 -4.38 -13.63
CA GLY A 353 -25.16 -3.95 -14.18
C GLY A 353 -26.39 -4.45 -13.43
N GLU A 354 -26.22 -5.31 -12.43
CA GLU A 354 -27.29 -5.82 -11.57
C GLU A 354 -27.34 -5.02 -10.25
N THR A 355 -28.55 -4.80 -9.74
CA THR A 355 -28.73 -4.28 -8.36
C THR A 355 -28.73 -5.45 -7.39
N ILE A 356 -27.84 -5.39 -6.40
CA ILE A 356 -27.68 -6.39 -5.36
C ILE A 356 -28.08 -5.77 -4.03
N GLU A 357 -29.04 -6.39 -3.37
CA GLU A 357 -29.45 -6.01 -2.01
C GLU A 357 -28.35 -6.38 -1.00
N VAL A 358 -28.13 -5.53 0.01
CA VAL A 358 -27.13 -5.76 1.06
C VAL A 358 -27.84 -6.31 2.31
N GLN A 359 -27.83 -7.63 2.45
CA GLN A 359 -28.39 -8.35 3.62
C GLN A 359 -27.28 -8.96 4.48
N ALA A 360 -26.08 -9.17 3.92
CA ALA A 360 -24.93 -9.66 4.65
C ALA A 360 -24.51 -8.68 5.75
N GLU A 361 -23.94 -9.22 6.82
CA GLU A 361 -23.33 -8.40 7.87
C GLU A 361 -22.12 -7.64 7.28
N ILE A 362 -22.13 -6.31 7.41
CA ILE A 362 -20.99 -5.47 7.07
C ILE A 362 -20.26 -5.08 8.35
N THR A 363 -18.99 -5.42 8.46
CA THR A 363 -18.17 -5.10 9.65
C THR A 363 -16.74 -4.76 9.26
N SER A 364 -16.00 -4.15 10.18
CA SER A 364 -14.60 -3.73 9.96
C SER A 364 -13.75 -4.07 11.18
N LEU A 365 -12.48 -4.43 10.94
CA LEU A 365 -11.47 -4.47 12.00
C LEU A 365 -10.94 -3.05 12.22
N ALA A 366 -11.17 -2.49 13.40
CA ALA A 366 -10.72 -1.14 13.73
C ALA A 366 -9.19 -1.07 13.89
N GLY A 367 -8.61 0.08 13.55
CA GLY A 367 -7.20 0.38 13.85
C GLY A 367 -6.16 -0.42 13.04
N ILE A 368 -6.58 -1.23 12.08
CA ILE A 368 -5.66 -1.98 11.24
C ILE A 368 -5.18 -1.11 10.07
N SER A 369 -4.01 -0.49 10.23
CA SER A 369 -3.38 0.37 9.23
C SER A 369 -1.92 0.00 9.03
N GLY A 370 -1.45 0.07 7.78
CA GLY A 370 -0.04 -0.08 7.45
C GLY A 370 0.80 1.15 7.81
N HIS A 371 0.18 2.34 7.92
CA HIS A 371 0.88 3.57 8.26
C HIS A 371 0.88 3.85 9.77
N ALA A 372 1.91 4.53 10.22
CA ALA A 372 1.92 5.16 11.53
C ALA A 372 0.79 6.21 11.63
N ASP A 373 0.21 6.34 12.82
CA ASP A 373 -0.70 7.44 13.13
C ASP A 373 0.06 8.71 13.53
N CYS A 374 -0.65 9.78 13.87
CA CYS A 374 -0.03 11.05 14.22
C CYS A 374 0.97 10.93 15.39
N GLU A 375 0.73 10.07 16.37
CA GLU A 375 1.64 9.84 17.49
C GLU A 375 2.88 9.06 17.04
N GLY A 376 2.72 8.05 16.18
CA GLY A 376 3.82 7.30 15.58
C GLY A 376 4.70 8.20 14.71
N LEU A 377 4.10 9.05 13.87
CA LEU A 377 4.81 10.02 13.04
C LEU A 377 5.57 11.05 13.90
N MET A 378 4.93 11.59 14.97
CA MET A 378 5.60 12.51 15.91
C MET A 378 6.75 11.84 16.65
N LYS A 379 6.59 10.56 17.04
CA LYS A 379 7.66 9.79 17.66
C LYS A 379 8.82 9.58 16.70
N TRP A 380 8.55 9.32 15.43
CA TRP A 380 9.59 9.13 14.42
C TRP A 380 10.40 10.39 14.17
N ILE A 381 9.75 11.55 13.93
CA ILE A 381 10.47 12.83 13.74
C ILE A 381 11.11 13.33 15.04
N GLY A 382 10.53 13.04 16.19
CA GLY A 382 11.09 13.38 17.50
C GLY A 382 12.33 12.56 17.89
N ALA A 383 12.66 11.50 17.13
CA ALA A 383 13.83 10.66 17.41
C ALA A 383 15.16 11.27 16.89
N PHE A 384 15.12 12.34 16.11
CA PHE A 384 16.32 13.03 15.66
C PHE A 384 16.99 13.74 16.85
N GLU A 385 18.23 13.36 17.15
CA GLU A 385 19.02 13.90 18.28
C GLU A 385 19.40 15.36 18.06
N LYS A 386 19.72 15.72 16.80
CA LYS A 386 19.88 17.09 16.35
C LYS A 386 18.66 17.46 15.52
N LYS A 387 17.99 18.56 15.87
CA LYS A 387 16.87 19.07 15.09
C LYS A 387 17.29 19.31 13.64
N PRO A 388 16.56 18.79 12.65
CA PRO A 388 16.76 19.15 11.26
C PRO A 388 16.64 20.66 11.04
N ASP A 389 17.37 21.19 10.06
CA ASP A 389 17.25 22.59 9.65
C ASP A 389 15.83 22.87 9.13
N ARG A 390 15.21 21.89 8.46
CA ARG A 390 13.79 21.94 8.03
C ARG A 390 13.21 20.55 7.79
N VAL A 391 11.90 20.44 8.03
CA VAL A 391 11.06 19.29 7.67
C VAL A 391 10.07 19.69 6.58
N PHE A 392 10.07 18.95 5.47
CA PHE A 392 9.09 19.06 4.40
C PHE A 392 8.03 17.98 4.60
N VAL A 393 6.81 18.39 4.89
CA VAL A 393 5.67 17.49 5.12
C VAL A 393 4.93 17.27 3.81
N VAL A 394 4.92 16.04 3.35
CA VAL A 394 4.36 15.60 2.06
C VAL A 394 3.44 14.39 2.25
N HIS A 395 2.93 13.81 1.15
CA HIS A 395 2.18 12.56 1.14
C HIS A 395 1.06 12.50 2.20
N GLY A 396 0.04 13.32 1.98
CA GLY A 396 -1.16 13.43 2.82
C GLY A 396 -2.20 14.29 2.12
N GLU A 397 -3.42 14.33 2.66
CA GLU A 397 -4.40 15.30 2.21
C GLU A 397 -3.91 16.72 2.50
N ASP A 398 -4.26 17.69 1.67
CA ASP A 398 -3.77 19.09 1.74
C ASP A 398 -3.95 19.73 3.12
N THR A 399 -5.08 19.47 3.78
CA THR A 399 -5.37 19.96 5.14
C THR A 399 -4.58 19.22 6.21
N VAL A 400 -4.28 17.94 5.99
CA VAL A 400 -3.53 17.10 6.94
C VAL A 400 -2.05 17.48 6.95
N THR A 401 -1.45 17.74 5.77
CA THR A 401 -0.06 18.18 5.67
C THR A 401 0.17 19.49 6.43
N ASP A 402 -0.72 20.48 6.27
CA ASP A 402 -0.65 21.77 6.97
C ASP A 402 -0.76 21.60 8.50
N VAL A 403 -1.74 20.80 8.96
CA VAL A 403 -1.95 20.54 10.40
C VAL A 403 -0.75 19.82 11.00
N PHE A 404 -0.20 18.85 10.31
CA PHE A 404 0.94 18.08 10.81
C PHE A 404 2.23 18.91 10.83
N ALA A 405 2.48 19.74 9.82
CA ALA A 405 3.61 20.67 9.82
C ALA A 405 3.53 21.67 10.99
N ALA A 406 2.34 22.21 11.26
CA ALA A 406 2.13 23.09 12.41
C ALA A 406 2.40 22.35 13.74
N ARG A 407 1.92 21.11 13.89
CA ARG A 407 2.14 20.28 15.07
C ARG A 407 3.64 20.02 15.33
N ILE A 408 4.41 19.67 14.31
CA ILE A 408 5.88 19.48 14.41
C ILE A 408 6.53 20.75 14.94
N LYS A 409 6.14 21.89 14.39
CA LYS A 409 6.69 23.20 14.80
C LYS A 409 6.35 23.54 16.24
N ASP A 410 5.09 23.37 16.64
CA ASP A 410 4.60 23.75 17.97
C ASP A 410 5.13 22.81 19.08
N GLU A 411 5.14 21.49 18.85
CA GLU A 411 5.51 20.52 19.88
C GLU A 411 7.02 20.26 19.93
N LEU A 412 7.71 20.24 18.76
CA LEU A 412 9.14 19.91 18.71
C LEU A 412 10.03 21.13 18.48
N GLY A 413 9.45 22.28 18.08
CA GLY A 413 10.21 23.49 17.75
C GLY A 413 11.17 23.26 16.57
N ILE A 414 10.77 22.45 15.60
CA ILE A 414 11.48 22.19 14.33
C ILE A 414 10.76 23.00 13.26
N ASP A 415 11.52 23.67 12.38
CA ASP A 415 10.93 24.35 11.24
C ASP A 415 10.32 23.31 10.26
N ALA A 416 9.01 23.36 10.07
CA ALA A 416 8.28 22.41 9.25
C ALA A 416 7.34 23.16 8.29
N VAL A 417 7.32 22.71 7.04
CA VAL A 417 6.50 23.31 5.97
C VAL A 417 5.83 22.23 5.14
N ALA A 418 4.62 22.50 4.65
CA ALA A 418 3.94 21.70 3.65
C ALA A 418 4.09 22.39 2.28
N PRO A 419 5.08 22.00 1.45
CA PRO A 419 5.38 22.70 0.21
C PRO A 419 4.33 22.40 -0.86
N TYR A 420 4.01 23.40 -1.69
CA TYR A 420 3.23 23.22 -2.92
C TYR A 420 4.14 22.82 -4.08
N THR A 421 3.57 22.19 -5.09
CA THR A 421 4.29 21.79 -6.31
C THR A 421 4.99 22.98 -6.95
N GLY A 422 6.30 22.84 -7.22
CA GLY A 422 7.15 23.90 -7.76
C GLY A 422 7.83 24.78 -6.70
N ALA A 423 7.71 24.46 -5.41
CA ALA A 423 8.51 25.11 -4.37
C ALA A 423 9.99 24.72 -4.49
N GLU A 424 10.89 25.71 -4.39
CA GLU A 424 12.34 25.51 -4.46
C GLU A 424 13.02 26.07 -3.20
N TYR A 425 13.98 25.31 -2.68
CA TYR A 425 14.73 25.66 -1.48
C TYR A 425 16.23 25.48 -1.70
N ASP A 426 17.01 26.46 -1.25
CA ASP A 426 18.47 26.35 -1.17
C ASP A 426 18.86 25.56 0.09
N LEU A 427 19.50 24.43 -0.09
CA LEU A 427 19.89 23.57 1.04
C LEU A 427 21.11 24.06 1.82
N LEU A 428 21.87 25.01 1.30
CA LEU A 428 23.00 25.62 2.02
C LEU A 428 22.53 26.73 2.96
N THR A 429 21.63 27.60 2.46
CA THR A 429 21.13 28.78 3.21
C THR A 429 19.82 28.50 3.94
N ASN A 430 19.12 27.42 3.61
CA ASN A 430 17.78 27.07 4.08
C ASN A 430 16.71 28.12 3.64
N GLU A 431 16.99 28.88 2.59
CA GLU A 431 16.05 29.89 2.07
C GLU A 431 15.09 29.27 1.05
N CYS A 432 13.84 29.72 1.07
CA CYS A 432 12.88 29.43 0.01
C CYS A 432 13.19 30.36 -1.19
N ILE A 433 13.68 29.75 -2.28
CA ILE A 433 14.02 30.48 -3.52
C ILE A 433 12.74 30.80 -4.29
N GLN A 434 11.83 29.83 -4.38
CA GLN A 434 10.57 29.97 -5.08
C GLN A 434 9.42 29.39 -4.24
N ALA A 435 8.44 30.23 -3.95
CA ALA A 435 7.18 29.83 -3.32
C ALA A 435 6.05 29.97 -4.36
N PRO A 436 5.52 28.88 -4.89
CA PRO A 436 4.40 28.93 -5.84
C PRO A 436 3.12 29.37 -5.13
N GLU A 437 2.19 29.95 -5.91
CA GLU A 437 0.85 30.23 -5.41
C GLU A 437 0.15 28.93 -4.98
N PRO A 438 -0.55 28.94 -3.82
CA PRO A 438 -1.25 27.77 -3.32
C PRO A 438 -2.37 27.33 -4.26
N VAL A 439 -2.17 26.27 -5.01
CA VAL A 439 -3.22 25.66 -5.85
C VAL A 439 -3.80 24.48 -5.11
N ARG A 440 -4.96 24.68 -4.46
CA ARG A 440 -5.72 23.56 -3.89
C ARG A 440 -6.47 22.84 -4.99
N VAL A 441 -6.14 21.57 -5.19
CA VAL A 441 -6.81 20.74 -6.18
C VAL A 441 -8.17 20.33 -5.61
N THR A 442 -9.24 20.85 -6.17
CA THR A 442 -10.61 20.42 -5.82
C THR A 442 -10.88 19.04 -6.42
N PRO A 443 -11.32 18.03 -5.64
CA PRO A 443 -11.72 16.74 -6.18
C PRO A 443 -12.76 16.97 -7.29
N LYS A 444 -12.52 16.43 -8.49
CA LYS A 444 -13.56 16.40 -9.52
C LYS A 444 -14.78 15.71 -8.90
N LYS A 445 -15.92 16.43 -8.78
CA LYS A 445 -17.18 15.83 -8.34
C LYS A 445 -17.39 14.58 -9.18
N ALA A 446 -17.60 13.46 -8.52
CA ALA A 446 -17.96 12.23 -9.18
C ALA A 446 -19.11 12.55 -10.15
N MET A 447 -18.88 12.39 -11.45
CA MET A 447 -19.95 12.58 -12.43
C MET A 447 -21.04 11.59 -12.04
N GLN A 448 -22.15 12.11 -11.53
CA GLN A 448 -23.36 11.31 -11.40
C GLN A 448 -23.72 10.87 -12.83
N ARG A 449 -23.37 9.62 -13.15
CA ARG A 449 -23.83 8.98 -14.37
C ARG A 449 -25.32 8.81 -14.23
N LYS A 450 -26.09 9.64 -14.98
CA LYS A 450 -27.51 9.42 -15.22
C LYS A 450 -27.72 8.09 -15.96
#